data_fd86c3998d36d0782041721248b28f01
#
_entry.id   fd86c3998d36d0782041721248b28f01
#
_cell.length_a   1.000
_cell.length_b   1.000
_cell.length_c   1.000
_cell.angle_alpha   90.00
_cell.angle_beta   90.00
_cell.angle_gamma   90.00
#
_symmetry.space_group_name_H-M   'P 1'
#
loop_
_entity.id
_entity.type
_entity.pdbx_description
1 polymer ?
#
loop_
_entity_poly.entity_id
_entity_poly.type
_entity_poly.pdbx_seq_one_letter_code
_entity_poly.pdbx_strand_id
1 'polypeptide(L)'
;MKNNGISIRLIIMNFLQYAIWGAYLTSMGSYLVNIGLGAKIGIFYAMQGIVSIFMPAIIGIIADKYIQAQKVLGLCHGIAGLAMIAAGYYGLVAGDSVNFATLFSLYSISVAFYMPTIALSNSVAYSGLEKFGMDTVKDFPPIRVFGTVGFICSMLFVNFMSIDGVQFQLSYNQFFTSGVIGLVLAAYAFTLPACPVAKGGESKSVAEAFGLKAFALFKKKDMAIFFIFSMLLG
;
A
#
# COMPACT_ATOMS: atom_id res chain seq x y z
N MET A 1 -15.07 -27.28 -3.48
CA MET A 1 -14.53 -27.00 -2.12
C MET A 1 -13.06 -26.61 -2.06
N LYS A 2 -12.19 -26.97 -3.05
CA LYS A 2 -10.76 -26.55 -3.06
C LYS A 2 -10.52 -25.06 -3.31
N ASN A 3 -11.46 -24.35 -3.94
CA ASN A 3 -11.28 -22.95 -4.37
C ASN A 3 -11.61 -21.91 -3.28
N ASN A 4 -12.45 -22.24 -2.28
CA ASN A 4 -12.81 -21.30 -1.22
C ASN A 4 -11.63 -20.94 -0.32
N GLY A 5 -10.71 -21.85 -0.10
CA GLY A 5 -9.54 -21.61 0.75
C GLY A 5 -8.61 -20.52 0.21
N ILE A 6 -8.35 -20.49 -1.10
CA ILE A 6 -7.51 -19.44 -1.69
C ILE A 6 -8.22 -18.09 -1.71
N SER A 7 -9.52 -18.05 -2.04
CA SER A 7 -10.29 -16.81 -2.02
C SER A 7 -10.28 -16.14 -0.66
N ILE A 8 -10.49 -16.90 0.43
CA ILE A 8 -10.43 -16.38 1.80
C ILE A 8 -9.03 -15.80 2.10
N ARG A 9 -7.96 -16.49 1.71
CA ARG A 9 -6.60 -16.01 1.94
C ARG A 9 -6.32 -14.69 1.20
N LEU A 10 -6.81 -14.55 -0.03
CA LEU A 10 -6.67 -13.33 -0.81
C LEU A 10 -7.58 -12.20 -0.29
N ILE A 11 -8.76 -12.53 0.24
CA ILE A 11 -9.65 -11.58 0.93
C ILE A 11 -8.94 -11.00 2.15
N ILE A 12 -8.35 -11.84 3.01
CA ILE A 12 -7.60 -11.38 4.19
C ILE A 12 -6.42 -10.49 3.77
N MET A 13 -5.66 -10.89 2.75
CA MET A 13 -4.58 -10.08 2.22
C MET A 13 -5.07 -8.70 1.77
N ASN A 14 -6.13 -8.64 0.95
CA ASN A 14 -6.68 -7.37 0.47
C ASN A 14 -7.25 -6.53 1.61
N PHE A 15 -7.96 -7.14 2.55
CA PHE A 15 -8.47 -6.45 3.74
C PHE A 15 -7.34 -5.75 4.50
N LEU A 16 -6.27 -6.49 4.86
CA LEU A 16 -5.13 -5.95 5.59
C LEU A 16 -4.37 -4.90 4.77
N GLN A 17 -4.19 -5.13 3.46
CA GLN A 17 -3.52 -4.20 2.55
C GLN A 17 -4.11 -2.79 2.62
N TYR A 18 -5.42 -2.67 2.58
CA TYR A 18 -6.09 -1.36 2.59
C TYR A 18 -6.44 -0.88 4.00
N ALA A 19 -6.51 -1.77 4.99
CA ALA A 19 -6.63 -1.38 6.38
C ALA A 19 -5.42 -0.59 6.88
N ILE A 20 -4.21 -0.93 6.42
CA ILE A 20 -2.98 -0.16 6.68
C ILE A 20 -3.17 1.30 6.24
N TRP A 21 -3.70 1.52 5.05
CA TRP A 21 -3.87 2.84 4.46
C TRP A 21 -5.00 3.62 5.14
N GLY A 22 -6.15 2.95 5.39
CA GLY A 22 -7.30 3.53 6.06
C GLY A 22 -7.01 4.00 7.49
N ALA A 23 -6.02 3.39 8.16
CA ALA A 23 -5.65 3.75 9.53
C ALA A 23 -5.08 5.18 9.66
N TYR A 24 -4.47 5.73 8.62
CA TYR A 24 -3.87 7.07 8.72
C TYR A 24 -4.26 8.04 7.59
N LEU A 25 -4.67 7.55 6.40
CA LEU A 25 -4.82 8.39 5.23
C LEU A 25 -5.78 9.57 5.47
N THR A 26 -6.94 9.30 6.05
CA THR A 26 -7.98 10.32 6.26
C THR A 26 -7.75 11.16 7.52
N SER A 27 -7.05 10.62 8.51
CA SER A 27 -6.87 11.22 9.84
C SER A 27 -5.53 11.95 10.01
N MET A 28 -4.53 11.66 9.17
CA MET A 28 -3.20 12.27 9.28
C MET A 28 -3.24 13.80 9.24
N GLY A 29 -4.11 14.40 8.42
CA GLY A 29 -4.30 15.85 8.37
C GLY A 29 -4.71 16.43 9.72
N SER A 30 -5.64 15.78 10.42
CA SER A 30 -6.10 16.20 11.75
C SER A 30 -4.98 16.13 12.80
N TYR A 31 -4.18 15.07 12.78
CA TYR A 31 -3.01 14.94 13.64
C TYR A 31 -1.97 16.04 13.36
N LEU A 32 -1.65 16.29 12.08
CA LEU A 32 -0.68 17.33 11.70
C LEU A 32 -1.14 18.73 12.11
N VAL A 33 -2.45 19.02 12.04
CA VAL A 33 -2.98 20.29 12.58
C VAL A 33 -2.79 20.35 14.10
N ASN A 34 -3.11 19.26 14.80
CA ASN A 34 -3.02 19.19 16.26
C ASN A 34 -1.61 19.43 16.80
N ILE A 35 -0.58 19.00 16.09
CA ILE A 35 0.85 19.20 16.45
C ILE A 35 1.48 20.44 15.79
N GLY A 36 0.68 21.36 15.26
CA GLY A 36 1.18 22.63 14.67
C GLY A 36 1.81 22.49 13.27
N LEU A 37 1.71 21.32 12.60
CA LEU A 37 2.24 21.09 11.26
C LEU A 37 1.18 21.21 10.15
N GLY A 38 0.05 21.86 10.41
CA GLY A 38 -1.06 22.01 9.45
C GLY A 38 -0.65 22.57 8.08
N ALA A 39 0.26 23.55 8.05
CA ALA A 39 0.80 24.12 6.80
C ALA A 39 1.62 23.12 5.97
N LYS A 40 1.99 21.97 6.53
CA LYS A 40 2.79 20.92 5.87
C LYS A 40 1.96 19.73 5.37
N ILE A 41 0.64 19.73 5.57
CA ILE A 41 -0.25 18.62 5.14
C ILE A 41 -0.04 18.28 3.67
N GLY A 42 0.00 19.28 2.80
CA GLY A 42 0.12 19.07 1.35
C GLY A 42 1.37 18.25 0.96
N ILE A 43 2.52 18.47 1.63
CA ILE A 43 3.74 17.74 1.29
C ILE A 43 3.69 16.28 1.75
N PHE A 44 3.01 15.98 2.87
CA PHE A 44 2.80 14.58 3.30
C PHE A 44 1.96 13.81 2.27
N TYR A 45 0.87 14.39 1.78
CA TYR A 45 0.05 13.75 0.75
C TYR A 45 0.75 13.70 -0.61
N ALA A 46 1.46 14.76 -1.00
CA ALA A 46 2.23 14.79 -2.25
C ALA A 46 3.30 13.68 -2.30
N MET A 47 3.90 13.33 -1.16
CA MET A 47 4.91 12.27 -1.09
C MET A 47 4.37 10.92 -1.57
N GLN A 48 3.09 10.58 -1.29
CA GLN A 48 2.47 9.37 -1.80
C GLN A 48 2.45 9.33 -3.33
N GLY A 49 2.08 10.45 -3.96
CA GLY A 49 2.09 10.59 -5.43
C GLY A 49 3.51 10.48 -6.00
N ILE A 50 4.47 11.17 -5.38
CA ILE A 50 5.87 11.17 -5.83
C ILE A 50 6.46 9.76 -5.82
N VAL A 51 6.34 9.04 -4.71
CA VAL A 51 6.89 7.69 -4.61
C VAL A 51 6.15 6.69 -5.51
N SER A 52 4.87 6.91 -5.78
CA SER A 52 4.07 6.06 -6.67
C SER A 52 4.52 6.13 -8.14
N ILE A 53 5.28 7.13 -8.53
CA ILE A 53 5.84 7.23 -9.89
C ILE A 53 7.01 6.26 -10.07
N PHE A 54 7.90 6.12 -9.07
CA PHE A 54 9.16 5.41 -9.24
C PHE A 54 9.17 4.04 -8.54
N MET A 55 8.67 3.97 -7.32
CA MET A 55 8.81 2.79 -6.47
C MET A 55 8.13 1.52 -7.01
N PRO A 56 6.92 1.58 -7.63
CA PRO A 56 6.31 0.39 -8.21
C PRO A 56 7.15 -0.24 -9.30
N ALA A 57 7.84 0.56 -10.14
CA ALA A 57 8.72 0.04 -11.18
C ALA A 57 9.95 -0.67 -10.58
N ILE A 58 10.58 -0.07 -9.57
CA ILE A 58 11.75 -0.64 -8.89
C ILE A 58 11.38 -1.95 -8.20
N ILE A 59 10.33 -1.94 -7.40
CA ILE A 59 9.88 -3.12 -6.65
C ILE A 59 9.32 -4.19 -7.58
N GLY A 60 8.64 -3.80 -8.68
CA GLY A 60 8.17 -4.72 -9.71
C GLY A 60 9.31 -5.49 -10.37
N ILE A 61 10.42 -4.82 -10.72
CA ILE A 61 11.62 -5.48 -11.28
C ILE A 61 12.16 -6.54 -10.30
N ILE A 62 12.21 -6.20 -9.01
CA ILE A 62 12.68 -7.12 -7.96
C ILE A 62 11.77 -8.36 -7.87
N ALA A 63 10.45 -8.14 -7.86
CA ALA A 63 9.45 -9.20 -7.78
C ALA A 63 9.43 -10.09 -9.04
N ASP A 64 9.63 -9.49 -10.22
CA ASP A 64 9.59 -10.25 -11.48
C ASP A 64 10.86 -11.08 -11.71
N LYS A 65 12.04 -10.56 -11.29
CA LYS A 65 13.33 -11.16 -11.67
C LYS A 65 14.04 -11.93 -10.56
N TYR A 66 13.91 -11.50 -9.32
CA TYR A 66 14.81 -11.97 -8.25
C TYR A 66 14.10 -12.67 -7.11
N ILE A 67 12.97 -12.16 -6.67
CA ILE A 67 12.30 -12.64 -5.45
C ILE A 67 10.81 -12.82 -5.74
N GLN A 68 10.24 -13.92 -5.29
CA GLN A 68 8.82 -14.19 -5.43
C GLN A 68 7.94 -13.03 -4.91
N ALA A 69 6.93 -12.62 -5.68
CA ALA A 69 6.12 -11.43 -5.41
C ALA A 69 5.51 -11.41 -4.00
N GLN A 70 5.02 -12.53 -3.47
CA GLN A 70 4.49 -12.60 -2.10
C GLN A 70 5.56 -12.36 -1.03
N LYS A 71 6.83 -12.71 -1.28
CA LYS A 71 7.93 -12.44 -0.34
C LYS A 71 8.33 -10.96 -0.39
N VAL A 72 8.35 -10.37 -1.60
CA VAL A 72 8.59 -8.93 -1.75
C VAL A 72 7.49 -8.13 -1.09
N LEU A 73 6.22 -8.56 -1.23
CA LEU A 73 5.08 -7.98 -0.52
C LEU A 73 5.30 -7.98 0.99
N GLY A 74 5.72 -9.11 1.56
CA GLY A 74 6.02 -9.23 2.99
C GLY A 74 7.16 -8.33 3.44
N LEU A 75 8.27 -8.28 2.69
CA LEU A 75 9.41 -7.42 3.00
C LEU A 75 9.05 -5.94 2.94
N CYS A 76 8.33 -5.51 1.91
CA CYS A 76 7.89 -4.13 1.77
C CYS A 76 6.98 -3.71 2.93
N HIS A 77 6.01 -4.55 3.31
CA HIS A 77 5.16 -4.28 4.48
C HIS A 77 5.93 -4.32 5.80
N GLY A 78 6.94 -5.16 5.92
CA GLY A 78 7.83 -5.18 7.08
C GLY A 78 8.55 -3.85 7.27
N ILE A 79 9.21 -3.35 6.21
CA ILE A 79 9.92 -2.05 6.24
C ILE A 79 8.93 -0.91 6.45
N ALA A 80 7.83 -0.87 5.70
CA ALA A 80 6.81 0.17 5.82
C ALA A 80 6.18 0.21 7.22
N GLY A 81 5.84 -0.97 7.78
CA GLY A 81 5.25 -1.10 9.10
C GLY A 81 6.20 -0.66 10.22
N LEU A 82 7.47 -1.06 10.15
CA LEU A 82 8.48 -0.62 11.12
C LEU A 82 8.71 0.89 11.07
N ALA A 83 8.79 1.47 9.86
CA ALA A 83 8.93 2.92 9.71
C ALA A 83 7.71 3.68 10.25
N MET A 84 6.50 3.13 10.07
CA MET A 84 5.28 3.74 10.61
C MET A 84 5.20 3.63 12.14
N ILE A 85 5.63 2.50 12.72
CA ILE A 85 5.76 2.35 14.17
C ILE A 85 6.79 3.34 14.71
N ALA A 86 7.93 3.50 14.03
CA ALA A 86 8.95 4.48 14.42
C ALA A 86 8.40 5.92 14.36
N ALA A 87 7.57 6.26 13.37
CA ALA A 87 6.88 7.55 13.30
C ALA A 87 5.91 7.75 14.47
N GLY A 88 5.14 6.70 14.82
CA GLY A 88 4.26 6.71 15.99
C GLY A 88 5.04 6.87 17.30
N TYR A 89 6.13 6.12 17.46
CA TYR A 89 7.00 6.22 18.63
C TYR A 89 7.65 7.60 18.75
N TYR A 90 8.10 8.15 17.63
CA TYR A 90 8.63 9.51 17.60
C TYR A 90 7.56 10.52 18.04
N GLY A 91 6.32 10.41 17.53
CA GLY A 91 5.20 11.26 17.95
C GLY A 91 4.88 11.13 19.46
N LEU A 92 4.98 9.93 20.02
CA LEU A 92 4.80 9.66 21.45
C LEU A 92 5.87 10.37 22.30
N VAL A 93 7.14 10.25 21.91
CA VAL A 93 8.26 10.79 22.70
C VAL A 93 8.40 12.31 22.56
N ALA A 94 8.17 12.83 21.35
CA ALA A 94 8.30 14.26 21.07
C ALA A 94 7.12 15.09 21.60
N GLY A 95 5.95 14.50 21.81
CA GLY A 95 4.76 15.22 22.30
C GLY A 95 4.43 16.44 21.45
N ASP A 96 4.43 17.62 22.06
CA ASP A 96 4.17 18.89 21.36
C ASP A 96 5.38 19.43 20.56
N SER A 97 6.55 18.80 20.69
CA SER A 97 7.81 19.23 20.07
C SER A 97 8.17 18.43 18.81
N VAL A 98 7.17 17.93 18.08
CA VAL A 98 7.40 17.12 16.87
C VAL A 98 8.09 17.95 15.80
N ASN A 99 9.31 17.52 15.40
CA ASN A 99 10.03 18.11 14.29
C ASN A 99 9.52 17.57 12.95
N PHE A 100 9.20 18.49 12.02
CA PHE A 100 8.72 18.16 10.68
C PHE A 100 9.66 17.19 9.95
N ALA A 101 10.97 17.48 9.91
CA ALA A 101 11.90 16.70 9.09
C ALA A 101 11.98 15.24 9.55
N THR A 102 12.01 15.02 10.86
CA THR A 102 12.06 13.65 11.42
C THR A 102 10.78 12.88 11.13
N LEU A 103 9.61 13.47 11.42
CA LEU A 103 8.32 12.81 11.18
C LEU A 103 8.13 12.54 9.69
N PHE A 104 8.41 13.54 8.84
CA PHE A 104 8.29 13.42 7.39
C PHE A 104 9.22 12.36 6.81
N SER A 105 10.46 12.25 7.30
CA SER A 105 11.41 11.23 6.84
C SER A 105 10.93 9.82 7.16
N LEU A 106 10.48 9.56 8.40
CA LEU A 106 9.95 8.27 8.81
C LEU A 106 8.69 7.88 8.02
N TYR A 107 7.78 8.83 7.86
CA TYR A 107 6.59 8.67 7.03
C TYR A 107 6.94 8.38 5.56
N SER A 108 7.90 9.12 4.98
CA SER A 108 8.31 8.96 3.59
C SER A 108 8.92 7.59 3.32
N ILE A 109 9.72 7.05 4.25
CA ILE A 109 10.23 5.68 4.16
C ILE A 109 9.07 4.68 4.14
N SER A 110 8.11 4.82 5.07
CA SER A 110 6.94 3.94 5.11
C SER A 110 6.18 3.96 3.80
N VAL A 111 5.84 5.15 3.29
CA VAL A 111 5.05 5.32 2.06
C VAL A 111 5.81 4.82 0.83
N ALA A 112 7.14 5.01 0.76
CA ALA A 112 7.97 4.55 -0.34
C ALA A 112 7.90 3.02 -0.51
N PHE A 113 7.85 2.27 0.58
CA PHE A 113 7.70 0.82 0.54
C PHE A 113 6.24 0.35 0.49
N TYR A 114 5.30 1.15 1.02
CA TYR A 114 3.87 0.80 0.97
C TYR A 114 3.25 0.97 -0.42
N MET A 115 3.50 2.10 -1.11
CA MET A 115 2.81 2.40 -2.39
C MET A 115 2.98 1.30 -3.45
N PRO A 116 4.17 0.72 -3.69
CA PRO A 116 4.31 -0.35 -4.66
C PRO A 116 3.55 -1.62 -4.29
N THR A 117 3.25 -1.84 -3.00
CA THR A 117 2.52 -3.04 -2.56
C THR A 117 1.08 -3.08 -3.06
N ILE A 118 0.49 -1.95 -3.43
CA ILE A 118 -0.86 -1.88 -4.00
C ILE A 118 -0.92 -2.66 -5.32
N ALA A 119 0.01 -2.40 -6.23
CA ALA A 119 0.11 -3.15 -7.49
C ALA A 119 0.57 -4.60 -7.25
N LEU A 120 1.52 -4.78 -6.33
CA LEU A 120 2.09 -6.09 -6.02
C LEU A 120 1.06 -7.04 -5.39
N SER A 121 0.18 -6.55 -4.52
CA SER A 121 -0.91 -7.35 -3.95
C SER A 121 -1.90 -7.83 -5.02
N ASN A 122 -2.19 -7.00 -6.02
CA ASN A 122 -3.01 -7.43 -7.17
C ASN A 122 -2.30 -8.52 -7.97
N SER A 123 -0.99 -8.38 -8.23
CA SER A 123 -0.19 -9.40 -8.92
C SER A 123 -0.16 -10.73 -8.16
N VAL A 124 0.00 -10.68 -6.83
CA VAL A 124 -0.07 -11.87 -5.96
C VAL A 124 -1.45 -12.51 -6.02
N ALA A 125 -2.52 -11.70 -6.03
CA ALA A 125 -3.89 -12.21 -6.13
C ALA A 125 -4.14 -12.90 -7.47
N TYR A 126 -3.77 -12.29 -8.59
CA TYR A 126 -3.92 -12.89 -9.92
C TYR A 126 -3.13 -14.21 -10.03
N SER A 127 -1.87 -14.20 -9.64
CA SER A 127 -1.04 -15.40 -9.65
C SER A 127 -1.61 -16.51 -8.75
N GLY A 128 -2.18 -16.15 -7.60
CA GLY A 128 -2.86 -17.07 -6.71
C GLY A 128 -4.10 -17.70 -7.36
N LEU A 129 -4.96 -16.88 -7.98
CA LEU A 129 -6.17 -17.36 -8.66
C LEU A 129 -5.83 -18.27 -9.83
N GLU A 130 -4.91 -17.86 -10.71
CA GLU A 130 -4.46 -18.67 -11.86
C GLU A 130 -3.90 -20.02 -11.44
N LYS A 131 -3.07 -20.05 -10.39
CA LYS A 131 -2.50 -21.29 -9.86
C LYS A 131 -3.55 -22.34 -9.43
N PHE A 132 -4.72 -21.86 -9.03
CA PHE A 132 -5.84 -22.72 -8.62
C PHE A 132 -6.92 -22.87 -9.69
N GLY A 133 -6.64 -22.44 -10.94
CA GLY A 133 -7.54 -22.57 -12.09
C GLY A 133 -8.80 -21.71 -11.98
N MET A 134 -8.72 -20.58 -11.27
CA MET A 134 -9.82 -19.61 -11.12
C MET A 134 -9.73 -18.51 -12.19
N ASP A 135 -10.88 -17.95 -12.54
CA ASP A 135 -10.98 -16.85 -13.51
C ASP A 135 -10.66 -15.51 -12.84
N THR A 136 -9.53 -14.92 -13.20
CA THR A 136 -9.10 -13.64 -12.63
C THR A 136 -10.07 -12.50 -12.87
N VAL A 137 -10.79 -12.51 -14.01
CA VAL A 137 -11.76 -11.46 -14.35
C VAL A 137 -13.04 -11.54 -13.51
N LYS A 138 -13.48 -12.77 -13.19
CA LYS A 138 -14.70 -13.00 -12.40
C LYS A 138 -14.45 -13.06 -10.91
N ASP A 139 -13.35 -13.71 -10.51
CA ASP A 139 -13.12 -14.07 -9.11
C ASP A 139 -12.32 -13.00 -8.35
N PHE A 140 -11.53 -12.14 -9.03
CA PHE A 140 -10.77 -11.09 -8.37
C PHE A 140 -11.63 -9.91 -7.87
N PRO A 141 -12.61 -9.37 -8.64
CA PRO A 141 -13.37 -8.21 -8.18
C PRO A 141 -14.05 -8.40 -6.82
N PRO A 142 -14.72 -9.54 -6.51
CA PRO A 142 -15.29 -9.78 -5.19
C PRO A 142 -14.22 -9.77 -4.07
N ILE A 143 -13.03 -10.32 -4.35
CA ILE A 143 -11.91 -10.32 -3.39
C ILE A 143 -11.44 -8.89 -3.13
N ARG A 144 -11.32 -8.08 -4.20
CA ARG A 144 -10.82 -6.71 -4.12
C ARG A 144 -11.75 -5.78 -3.32
N VAL A 145 -13.06 -6.02 -3.31
CA VAL A 145 -14.03 -5.26 -2.50
C VAL A 145 -13.68 -5.30 -1.01
N PHE A 146 -13.15 -6.41 -0.50
CA PHE A 146 -12.75 -6.51 0.90
C PHE A 146 -11.58 -5.59 1.27
N GLY A 147 -10.81 -5.11 0.30
CA GLY A 147 -9.86 -4.02 0.52
C GLY A 147 -10.56 -2.73 0.94
N THR A 148 -11.64 -2.36 0.27
CA THR A 148 -12.46 -1.20 0.67
C THR A 148 -13.06 -1.39 2.06
N VAL A 149 -13.55 -2.59 2.37
CA VAL A 149 -14.05 -2.92 3.72
C VAL A 149 -12.94 -2.75 4.77
N GLY A 150 -11.74 -3.25 4.50
CA GLY A 150 -10.57 -3.10 5.39
C GLY A 150 -10.20 -1.63 5.63
N PHE A 151 -10.18 -0.82 4.56
CA PHE A 151 -9.97 0.62 4.65
C PHE A 151 -10.98 1.30 5.58
N ILE A 152 -12.29 1.05 5.34
CA ILE A 152 -13.37 1.63 6.14
C ILE A 152 -13.27 1.17 7.61
N CYS A 153 -13.06 -0.12 7.86
CA CYS A 153 -12.98 -0.65 9.22
C CYS A 153 -11.84 0.01 10.02
N SER A 154 -10.64 0.14 9.43
CA SER A 154 -9.51 0.75 10.13
C SER A 154 -9.66 2.27 10.29
N MET A 155 -10.25 2.94 9.29
CA MET A 155 -10.59 4.36 9.38
C MET A 155 -11.57 4.62 10.54
N LEU A 156 -12.64 3.83 10.64
CA LEU A 156 -13.60 3.96 11.74
C LEU A 156 -12.97 3.60 13.09
N PHE A 157 -12.14 2.56 13.13
CA PHE A 157 -11.40 2.20 14.34
C PHE A 157 -10.58 3.39 14.85
N VAL A 158 -9.75 4.00 14.02
CA VAL A 158 -8.93 5.16 14.39
C VAL A 158 -9.77 6.38 14.76
N ASN A 159 -10.94 6.56 14.13
CA ASN A 159 -11.82 7.68 14.42
C ASN A 159 -12.52 7.54 15.79
N PHE A 160 -12.94 6.33 16.16
CA PHE A 160 -13.71 6.11 17.39
C PHE A 160 -12.88 5.67 18.59
N MET A 161 -11.73 5.05 18.38
CA MET A 161 -10.86 4.67 19.50
C MET A 161 -10.18 5.87 20.13
N SER A 162 -10.10 5.85 21.45
CA SER A 162 -9.43 6.87 22.25
C SER A 162 -8.65 6.23 23.40
N ILE A 163 -7.55 6.86 23.79
CA ILE A 163 -6.77 6.54 24.98
C ILE A 163 -6.62 7.86 25.76
N ASP A 164 -6.90 7.82 27.05
CA ASP A 164 -6.85 9.00 27.94
C ASP A 164 -7.66 10.20 27.42
N GLY A 165 -8.81 9.92 26.77
CA GLY A 165 -9.69 10.94 26.21
C GLY A 165 -9.25 11.52 24.87
N VAL A 166 -8.09 11.11 24.33
CA VAL A 166 -7.59 11.55 23.01
C VAL A 166 -7.89 10.51 21.95
N GLN A 167 -8.60 10.91 20.91
CA GLN A 167 -8.91 10.02 19.79
C GLN A 167 -7.64 9.68 18.99
N PHE A 168 -7.56 8.47 18.47
CA PHE A 168 -6.42 8.01 17.66
C PHE A 168 -6.19 8.89 16.45
N GLN A 169 -7.25 9.38 15.79
CA GLN A 169 -7.16 10.28 14.64
C GLN A 169 -6.47 11.63 14.95
N LEU A 170 -6.44 12.06 16.19
CA LEU A 170 -5.79 13.29 16.65
C LEU A 170 -4.39 13.05 17.22
N SER A 171 -3.94 11.80 17.26
CA SER A 171 -2.70 11.40 17.90
C SER A 171 -1.83 10.52 16.99
N TYR A 172 -0.61 10.28 17.44
CA TYR A 172 0.34 9.35 16.81
C TYR A 172 -0.15 7.89 16.78
N ASN A 173 -1.20 7.53 17.53
CA ASN A 173 -1.74 6.17 17.60
C ASN A 173 -2.23 5.64 16.24
N GLN A 174 -2.64 6.51 15.32
CA GLN A 174 -2.96 6.13 13.95
C GLN A 174 -1.77 5.49 13.22
N PHE A 175 -0.55 5.96 13.47
CA PHE A 175 0.67 5.40 12.89
C PHE A 175 1.02 4.05 13.51
N PHE A 176 0.84 3.88 14.83
CA PHE A 176 0.97 2.57 15.48
C PHE A 176 -0.03 1.57 14.91
N THR A 177 -1.30 1.97 14.76
CA THR A 177 -2.35 1.12 14.18
C THR A 177 -1.95 0.66 12.78
N SER A 178 -1.57 1.59 11.90
CA SER A 178 -1.13 1.30 10.55
C SER A 178 0.10 0.37 10.54
N GLY A 179 1.11 0.67 11.35
CA GLY A 179 2.34 -0.09 11.42
C GLY A 179 2.14 -1.52 11.92
N VAL A 180 1.31 -1.71 12.95
CA VAL A 180 0.98 -3.06 13.49
C VAL A 180 0.24 -3.88 12.43
N ILE A 181 -0.78 -3.32 11.76
CA ILE A 181 -1.48 -4.02 10.66
C ILE A 181 -0.47 -4.36 9.55
N GLY A 182 0.48 -3.45 9.24
CA GLY A 182 1.54 -3.68 8.27
C GLY A 182 2.43 -4.86 8.63
N LEU A 183 2.85 -5.00 9.89
CA LEU A 183 3.65 -6.13 10.35
C LEU A 183 2.85 -7.44 10.33
N VAL A 184 1.55 -7.40 10.65
CA VAL A 184 0.66 -8.57 10.53
C VAL A 184 0.58 -9.03 9.07
N LEU A 185 0.39 -8.09 8.14
CA LEU A 185 0.38 -8.44 6.71
C LEU A 185 1.74 -8.89 6.22
N ALA A 186 2.84 -8.32 6.71
CA ALA A 186 4.20 -8.77 6.40
C ALA A 186 4.38 -10.26 6.73
N ALA A 187 4.02 -10.67 7.95
CA ALA A 187 4.07 -12.07 8.36
C ALA A 187 3.10 -12.95 7.53
N TYR A 188 1.88 -12.46 7.32
CA TYR A 188 0.86 -13.16 6.56
C TYR A 188 1.25 -13.40 5.09
N ALA A 189 1.93 -12.46 4.46
CA ALA A 189 2.36 -12.56 3.06
C ALA A 189 3.25 -13.79 2.79
N PHE A 190 4.07 -14.20 3.75
CA PHE A 190 4.88 -15.43 3.62
C PHE A 190 4.06 -16.71 3.63
N THR A 191 2.82 -16.67 4.06
CA THR A 191 1.90 -17.83 4.02
C THR A 191 1.16 -17.94 2.69
N LEU A 192 1.15 -16.89 1.85
CA LEU A 192 0.45 -16.88 0.56
C LEU A 192 1.07 -17.85 -0.45
N PRO A 193 0.32 -18.29 -1.46
CA PRO A 193 0.85 -19.17 -2.50
C PRO A 193 2.07 -18.56 -3.18
N ALA A 194 3.09 -19.37 -3.41
CA ALA A 194 4.29 -18.95 -4.11
C ALA A 194 3.95 -18.52 -5.54
N CYS A 195 4.28 -17.27 -5.87
CA CYS A 195 4.19 -16.72 -7.20
C CYS A 195 5.40 -17.16 -8.04
N PRO A 196 5.23 -17.47 -9.32
CA PRO A 196 6.35 -17.80 -10.20
C PRO A 196 7.24 -16.56 -10.36
N VAL A 197 8.56 -16.79 -10.36
CA VAL A 197 9.55 -15.79 -10.81
C VAL A 197 9.83 -16.09 -12.27
N ALA A 198 9.86 -15.08 -13.13
CA ALA A 198 10.17 -15.26 -14.54
C ALA A 198 11.59 -15.84 -14.69
N LYS A 199 11.66 -17.13 -15.04
CA LYS A 199 12.95 -17.77 -15.34
C LYS A 199 13.41 -17.29 -16.71
N GLY A 200 14.46 -16.42 -16.73
CA GLY A 200 15.33 -16.24 -17.89
C GLY A 200 14.64 -15.81 -19.20
N GLY A 201 13.63 -14.97 -19.14
CA GLY A 201 13.06 -14.36 -20.32
C GLY A 201 13.46 -12.89 -20.39
N GLU A 202 13.77 -12.43 -21.58
CA GLU A 202 14.15 -11.09 -22.01
C GLU A 202 14.19 -10.02 -20.93
N SER A 203 15.38 -9.48 -20.65
CA SER A 203 15.53 -8.38 -19.70
C SER A 203 14.64 -7.24 -20.19
N LYS A 204 13.46 -7.05 -19.57
CA LYS A 204 12.69 -5.84 -19.82
C LYS A 204 13.65 -4.67 -19.67
N SER A 205 13.77 -3.86 -20.71
CA SER A 205 14.61 -2.65 -20.62
C SER A 205 14.06 -1.78 -19.47
N VAL A 206 14.89 -0.93 -18.90
CA VAL A 206 14.45 0.02 -17.87
C VAL A 206 13.22 0.80 -18.35
N ALA A 207 13.20 1.18 -19.64
CA ALA A 207 12.07 1.85 -20.28
C ALA A 207 10.77 1.00 -20.28
N GLU A 208 10.88 -0.33 -20.42
CA GLU A 208 9.73 -1.23 -20.31
C GLU A 208 9.25 -1.41 -18.87
N ALA A 209 10.17 -1.45 -17.94
CA ALA A 209 9.86 -1.56 -16.51
C ALA A 209 9.15 -0.30 -15.97
N PHE A 210 9.52 0.88 -16.48
CA PHE A 210 8.81 2.13 -16.18
C PHE A 210 7.54 2.32 -17.01
N GLY A 211 7.15 1.32 -17.82
CA GLY A 211 5.93 1.40 -18.62
C GLY A 211 6.00 2.44 -19.76
N LEU A 212 7.19 2.93 -20.12
CA LEU A 212 7.36 3.96 -21.16
C LEU A 212 6.79 3.49 -22.51
N LYS A 213 6.75 2.18 -22.78
CA LYS A 213 6.06 1.63 -23.95
C LYS A 213 4.55 1.87 -23.92
N ALA A 214 3.95 2.03 -22.74
CA ALA A 214 2.53 2.36 -22.62
C ALA A 214 2.21 3.75 -23.19
N PHE A 215 3.16 4.70 -23.20
CA PHE A 215 2.98 5.98 -23.88
C PHE A 215 2.73 5.83 -25.38
N ALA A 216 3.14 4.74 -26.01
CA ALA A 216 2.79 4.45 -27.40
C ALA A 216 1.26 4.25 -27.59
N LEU A 217 0.54 3.88 -26.54
CA LEU A 217 -0.92 3.75 -26.58
C LEU A 217 -1.63 5.09 -26.73
N PHE A 218 -1.01 6.21 -26.31
CA PHE A 218 -1.54 7.55 -26.55
C PHE A 218 -1.65 7.92 -28.05
N LYS A 219 -0.96 7.19 -28.92
CA LYS A 219 -1.13 7.32 -30.38
C LYS A 219 -2.50 6.85 -30.87
N LYS A 220 -3.19 6.01 -30.10
CA LYS A 220 -4.57 5.57 -30.39
C LYS A 220 -5.53 6.51 -29.68
N LYS A 221 -6.39 7.22 -30.43
CA LYS A 221 -7.31 8.24 -29.93
C LYS A 221 -8.17 7.77 -28.76
N ASP A 222 -8.74 6.55 -28.86
CA ASP A 222 -9.61 6.01 -27.81
C ASP A 222 -8.84 5.75 -26.51
N MET A 223 -7.60 5.27 -26.62
CA MET A 223 -6.73 5.03 -25.47
C MET A 223 -6.25 6.34 -24.85
N ALA A 224 -5.95 7.36 -25.67
CA ALA A 224 -5.58 8.69 -25.18
C ALA A 224 -6.73 9.31 -24.38
N ILE A 225 -7.95 9.24 -24.91
CA ILE A 225 -9.15 9.71 -24.21
C ILE A 225 -9.34 8.96 -22.88
N PHE A 226 -9.23 7.63 -22.91
CA PHE A 226 -9.35 6.80 -21.69
C PHE A 226 -8.32 7.21 -20.62
N PHE A 227 -7.04 7.40 -20.99
CA PHE A 227 -6.00 7.83 -20.05
C PHE A 227 -6.25 9.23 -19.50
N ILE A 228 -6.68 10.20 -20.36
CA ILE A 228 -7.01 11.54 -19.90
C ILE A 228 -8.17 11.51 -18.90
N PHE A 229 -9.24 10.77 -19.18
CA PHE A 229 -10.36 10.62 -18.25
C PHE A 229 -9.91 9.96 -16.94
N SER A 230 -9.11 8.90 -17.01
CA SER A 230 -8.58 8.24 -15.81
C SER A 230 -7.72 9.17 -14.96
N MET A 231 -6.93 10.06 -15.58
CA MET A 231 -6.13 11.06 -14.86
C MET A 231 -6.97 12.16 -14.21
N LEU A 232 -8.11 12.51 -14.82
CA LEU A 232 -9.00 13.54 -14.30
C LEU A 232 -9.93 13.05 -13.20
N LEU A 233 -10.27 11.75 -13.23
CA LEU A 233 -11.18 11.14 -12.26
C LEU A 233 -10.45 10.58 -11.03
N GLY A 234 -9.14 10.50 -11.02
CA GLY A 234 -8.30 10.02 -9.92
C GLY A 234 -8.02 8.55 -10.02
#